data_7eda9ff0cfdce1d5aae6b087e940f571
#
_entry.id   7eda9ff0cfdce1d5aae6b087e940f571
#
_cell.length_a   1.000
_cell.length_b   1.000
_cell.length_c   1.000
_cell.angle_alpha   90.00
_cell.angle_beta   90.00
_cell.angle_gamma   90.00
#
_symmetry.space_group_name_H-M   'P 1'
#
loop_
_entity.id
_entity.type
_entity.pdbx_description
1 polymer ?
#
loop_
_entity_poly.entity_id
_entity_poly.type
_entity_poly.pdbx_seq_one_letter_code
_entity_poly.pdbx_strand_id
1 'polypeptide(L)'
;MALNFPRSLQMPLIWLFALALVAPSLASAAVLQVGPGRQFHNIGQAVQAARPGDIVQVWPLPGGRAYRRVAVLMQKPRITIESALPGRYVKINGEGFNYSGRQPLPRAIFQFDPTASGCTLRGFDLTGAHNNSSNGAGVRINAANHIVIRNCYIHGNDMGIMSNGELARHTGAQQVIEDCLITKNGTFHQAGYNHNLYLGGTSALIRGCEISDSLTGHNLKSRAHITWVEYCYIHGSANRELDLVDDRGNTDQPHSDAVVLGCVIIKKKNMSGNREVINFGRDGAANHTGTLYLVHNTIVTPYYTGAILLSAPGAKLVMVDNKIINESHQAVLLDCINGARMSHVKGAGNWISPAYGMLARRFGGKMVPWRSIKLPWNRMALHRQPLLRFAGIGHLIRYQDPAPGAGPLRLP
;
A
#
# COMPACT_ATOMS: atom_id res chain seq x y z
N MET A 1 53.11 -28.81 -80.34
CA MET A 1 52.98 -27.73 -79.41
C MET A 1 51.48 -27.48 -79.22
N ALA A 2 50.86 -28.06 -78.19
CA ALA A 2 49.44 -27.99 -77.97
C ALA A 2 49.13 -27.07 -76.78
N LEU A 3 48.35 -26.05 -77.02
CA LEU A 3 47.87 -25.12 -75.99
C LEU A 3 46.53 -25.63 -75.46
N ASN A 4 46.54 -25.99 -74.19
CA ASN A 4 45.35 -26.32 -73.41
C ASN A 4 44.63 -25.07 -72.88
N PHE A 5 43.34 -24.93 -73.15
CA PHE A 5 42.43 -23.97 -72.54
C PHE A 5 41.69 -24.60 -71.32
N PRO A 6 41.51 -23.91 -70.21
CA PRO A 6 40.92 -24.45 -69.05
C PRO A 6 39.35 -24.38 -69.04
N ARG A 7 38.79 -25.32 -68.30
CA ARG A 7 37.35 -25.61 -68.15
C ARG A 7 36.59 -24.45 -67.49
N SER A 8 35.38 -24.22 -67.97
CA SER A 8 34.34 -23.36 -67.51
C SER A 8 34.01 -23.58 -66.03
N LEU A 9 34.06 -22.51 -65.23
CA LEU A 9 33.50 -22.45 -63.86
C LEU A 9 31.97 -22.46 -63.97
N GLN A 10 31.33 -23.50 -63.45
CA GLN A 10 29.92 -23.49 -63.12
C GLN A 10 29.75 -22.78 -61.72
N MET A 11 29.09 -21.66 -61.72
CA MET A 11 28.63 -20.99 -60.46
C MET A 11 27.42 -21.78 -59.88
N PRO A 12 27.39 -22.08 -58.58
CA PRO A 12 26.20 -22.62 -57.94
C PRO A 12 25.17 -21.52 -57.75
N LEU A 13 23.93 -21.80 -58.12
CA LEU A 13 22.76 -20.98 -57.89
C LEU A 13 22.47 -20.93 -56.37
N ILE A 14 22.85 -19.83 -55.70
CA ILE A 14 22.51 -19.60 -54.28
C ILE A 14 21.05 -19.19 -54.25
N TRP A 15 20.18 -20.06 -53.74
CA TRP A 15 18.82 -19.74 -53.38
C TRP A 15 18.84 -18.85 -52.13
N LEU A 16 18.61 -17.53 -52.29
CA LEU A 16 18.33 -16.63 -51.20
C LEU A 16 16.92 -16.94 -50.65
N PHE A 17 16.84 -17.71 -49.56
CA PHE A 17 15.64 -17.75 -48.74
C PHE A 17 15.50 -16.41 -48.05
N ALA A 18 14.61 -15.54 -48.52
CA ALA A 18 14.17 -14.36 -47.81
C ALA A 18 13.38 -14.82 -46.59
N LEU A 19 14.04 -14.88 -45.42
CA LEU A 19 13.39 -15.04 -44.14
C LEU A 19 12.60 -13.76 -43.87
N ALA A 20 11.30 -13.78 -44.18
CA ALA A 20 10.40 -12.70 -43.78
C ALA A 20 10.35 -12.70 -42.25
N LEU A 21 11.12 -11.80 -41.63
CA LEU A 21 10.97 -11.43 -40.24
C LEU A 21 9.56 -10.83 -40.07
N VAL A 22 8.60 -11.68 -39.71
CA VAL A 22 7.29 -11.22 -39.18
C VAL A 22 7.59 -10.55 -37.82
N ALA A 23 7.86 -9.25 -37.85
CA ALA A 23 7.89 -8.48 -36.63
C ALA A 23 6.54 -8.69 -35.93
N PRO A 24 6.52 -9.12 -34.68
CA PRO A 24 5.26 -9.21 -33.93
C PRO A 24 4.65 -7.80 -33.93
N SER A 25 3.51 -7.65 -34.61
CA SER A 25 2.73 -6.43 -34.49
C SER A 25 2.44 -6.23 -33.03
N LEU A 26 2.90 -5.11 -32.43
CA LEU A 26 2.49 -4.69 -31.12
C LEU A 26 0.97 -4.51 -31.17
N ALA A 27 0.24 -5.54 -30.80
CA ALA A 27 -1.20 -5.46 -30.73
C ALA A 27 -1.53 -4.30 -29.77
N SER A 28 -2.23 -3.30 -30.30
CA SER A 28 -2.72 -2.19 -29.48
C SER A 28 -3.58 -2.75 -28.34
N ALA A 29 -3.41 -2.21 -27.13
CA ALA A 29 -4.22 -2.57 -25.98
C ALA A 29 -5.71 -2.42 -26.30
N ALA A 30 -6.47 -3.48 -26.18
CA ALA A 30 -7.91 -3.45 -26.40
C ALA A 30 -8.63 -2.87 -25.18
N VAL A 31 -9.73 -2.15 -25.42
CA VAL A 31 -10.63 -1.65 -24.37
C VAL A 31 -11.89 -2.49 -24.35
N LEU A 32 -12.04 -3.30 -23.29
CA LEU A 32 -13.21 -4.15 -23.06
C LEU A 32 -14.19 -3.39 -22.18
N GLN A 33 -15.33 -3.00 -22.73
CA GLN A 33 -16.32 -2.20 -22.02
C GLN A 33 -17.33 -3.06 -21.27
N VAL A 34 -17.56 -2.72 -19.98
CA VAL A 34 -18.49 -3.40 -19.08
C VAL A 34 -19.59 -2.43 -18.65
N GLY A 35 -20.84 -2.86 -18.76
CA GLY A 35 -22.00 -2.09 -18.29
C GLY A 35 -23.26 -2.31 -19.10
N PRO A 36 -24.37 -1.66 -18.75
CA PRO A 36 -25.60 -1.69 -19.53
C PRO A 36 -25.38 -1.19 -20.97
N GLY A 37 -25.80 -1.99 -21.94
CA GLY A 37 -25.60 -1.67 -23.37
C GLY A 37 -24.14 -1.70 -23.83
N ARG A 38 -23.23 -2.32 -23.07
CA ARG A 38 -21.83 -2.50 -23.42
C ARG A 38 -21.55 -3.95 -23.81
N GLN A 39 -20.32 -4.19 -24.32
CA GLN A 39 -19.85 -5.49 -24.75
C GLN A 39 -19.99 -6.58 -23.68
N PHE A 40 -19.71 -6.22 -22.42
CA PHE A 40 -19.84 -7.14 -21.30
C PHE A 40 -20.81 -6.59 -20.25
N HIS A 41 -21.59 -7.49 -19.64
CA HIS A 41 -22.45 -7.13 -18.50
C HIS A 41 -21.84 -7.51 -17.15
N ASN A 42 -20.75 -8.29 -17.16
CA ASN A 42 -20.08 -8.82 -15.98
C ASN A 42 -18.57 -8.52 -16.03
N ILE A 43 -18.04 -7.98 -14.94
CA ILE A 43 -16.61 -7.60 -14.84
C ILE A 43 -15.72 -8.84 -14.97
N GLY A 44 -16.07 -9.94 -14.29
CA GLY A 44 -15.29 -11.18 -14.34
C GLY A 44 -15.18 -11.76 -15.75
N GLN A 45 -16.26 -11.72 -16.55
CA GLN A 45 -16.25 -12.16 -17.93
C GLN A 45 -15.32 -11.30 -18.82
N ALA A 46 -15.36 -9.97 -18.63
CA ALA A 46 -14.46 -9.08 -19.35
C ALA A 46 -12.99 -9.34 -18.99
N VAL A 47 -12.69 -9.56 -17.71
CA VAL A 47 -11.34 -9.92 -17.24
C VAL A 47 -10.89 -11.26 -17.81
N GLN A 48 -11.77 -12.25 -17.88
CA GLN A 48 -11.46 -13.55 -18.51
C GLN A 48 -11.17 -13.42 -20.02
N ALA A 49 -11.87 -12.53 -20.71
CA ALA A 49 -11.66 -12.26 -22.14
C ALA A 49 -10.40 -11.43 -22.41
N ALA A 50 -10.01 -10.57 -21.47
CA ALA A 50 -8.87 -9.66 -21.62
C ALA A 50 -7.54 -10.41 -21.82
N ARG A 51 -6.66 -9.79 -22.60
CA ARG A 51 -5.26 -10.20 -22.81
C ARG A 51 -4.31 -9.32 -22.01
N PRO A 52 -3.08 -9.76 -21.75
CA PRO A 52 -2.07 -8.92 -21.12
C PRO A 52 -1.86 -7.59 -21.87
N GLY A 53 -2.07 -6.48 -21.15
CA GLY A 53 -2.00 -5.13 -21.70
C GLY A 53 -3.37 -4.47 -21.94
N ASP A 54 -4.44 -5.24 -21.94
CA ASP A 54 -5.79 -4.71 -22.18
C ASP A 54 -6.32 -3.90 -20.99
N ILE A 55 -7.34 -3.09 -21.30
CA ILE A 55 -8.08 -2.26 -20.34
C ILE A 55 -9.51 -2.77 -20.23
N VAL A 56 -9.92 -3.13 -19.02
CA VAL A 56 -11.32 -3.44 -18.69
C VAL A 56 -11.95 -2.17 -18.13
N GLN A 57 -12.74 -1.50 -18.94
CA GLN A 57 -13.36 -0.22 -18.63
C GLN A 57 -14.80 -0.42 -18.15
N VAL A 58 -15.06 -0.13 -16.87
CA VAL A 58 -16.35 -0.39 -16.23
C VAL A 58 -17.16 0.90 -16.13
N TRP A 59 -18.37 0.89 -16.66
CA TRP A 59 -19.27 2.01 -16.59
C TRP A 59 -20.07 1.99 -15.28
N PRO A 60 -20.14 3.12 -14.54
CA PRO A 60 -21.02 3.23 -13.39
C PRO A 60 -22.48 2.93 -13.77
N LEU A 61 -23.19 2.20 -12.93
CA LEU A 61 -24.60 1.93 -13.16
C LEU A 61 -25.45 3.19 -13.01
N PRO A 62 -26.55 3.32 -13.78
CA PRO A 62 -27.48 4.45 -13.67
C PRO A 62 -28.04 4.60 -12.25
N GLY A 63 -28.29 5.84 -11.83
CA GLY A 63 -28.83 6.15 -10.49
C GLY A 63 -27.87 5.86 -9.33
N GLY A 64 -26.57 5.74 -9.60
CA GLY A 64 -25.59 5.47 -8.56
C GLY A 64 -25.68 4.07 -7.94
N ARG A 65 -26.34 3.12 -8.61
CA ARG A 65 -26.47 1.73 -8.16
C ARG A 65 -25.12 1.04 -8.17
N ALA A 66 -24.98 -0.01 -7.36
CA ALA A 66 -23.79 -0.85 -7.28
C ALA A 66 -23.94 -2.14 -8.11
N TYR A 67 -22.86 -2.59 -8.70
CA TYR A 67 -22.74 -3.98 -9.12
C TYR A 67 -22.73 -4.86 -7.87
N ARG A 68 -23.56 -5.89 -7.85
CA ARG A 68 -23.77 -6.73 -6.65
C ARG A 68 -23.15 -8.09 -6.81
N ARG A 69 -22.71 -8.68 -5.67
CA ARG A 69 -22.11 -10.03 -5.58
C ARG A 69 -20.94 -10.23 -6.55
N VAL A 70 -20.13 -9.19 -6.71
CA VAL A 70 -18.97 -9.23 -7.60
C VAL A 70 -17.79 -9.87 -6.90
N ALA A 71 -17.16 -10.81 -7.57
CA ALA A 71 -15.88 -11.37 -7.19
C ALA A 71 -15.05 -11.63 -8.44
N VAL A 72 -13.90 -11.01 -8.53
CA VAL A 72 -13.03 -11.06 -9.71
C VAL A 72 -11.70 -11.66 -9.33
N LEU A 73 -11.39 -12.82 -9.92
CA LEU A 73 -10.10 -13.48 -9.78
C LEU A 73 -9.19 -13.08 -10.96
N MET A 74 -8.14 -12.35 -10.64
CA MET A 74 -7.13 -11.90 -11.61
C MET A 74 -6.01 -12.93 -11.71
N GLN A 75 -5.82 -13.51 -12.89
CA GLN A 75 -4.80 -14.53 -13.16
C GLN A 75 -3.98 -14.24 -14.43
N LYS A 76 -4.17 -13.07 -15.02
CA LYS A 76 -3.42 -12.62 -16.20
C LYS A 76 -2.69 -11.32 -15.87
N PRO A 77 -1.46 -11.14 -16.35
CA PRO A 77 -0.66 -9.96 -16.02
C PRO A 77 -1.04 -8.73 -16.83
N ARG A 78 -0.65 -7.57 -16.33
CA ARG A 78 -0.70 -6.27 -17.02
C ARG A 78 -2.09 -5.87 -17.54
N ILE A 79 -3.14 -6.21 -16.80
CA ILE A 79 -4.50 -5.75 -17.10
C ILE A 79 -4.80 -4.52 -16.22
N THR A 80 -5.34 -3.48 -16.84
CA THR A 80 -5.91 -2.35 -16.13
C THR A 80 -7.41 -2.53 -16.01
N ILE A 81 -7.95 -2.43 -14.80
CA ILE A 81 -9.40 -2.38 -14.54
C ILE A 81 -9.71 -0.99 -14.02
N GLU A 82 -10.61 -0.27 -14.69
CA GLU A 82 -10.85 1.12 -14.35
C GLU A 82 -12.31 1.55 -14.46
N SER A 83 -12.66 2.61 -13.76
CA SER A 83 -13.91 3.33 -14.03
C SER A 83 -13.85 4.01 -15.40
N ALA A 84 -14.90 3.86 -16.19
CA ALA A 84 -15.03 4.51 -17.49
C ALA A 84 -15.18 6.05 -17.39
N LEU A 85 -15.57 6.55 -16.23
CA LEU A 85 -15.78 7.99 -15.99
C LEU A 85 -14.75 8.51 -14.98
N PRO A 86 -13.76 9.29 -15.43
CA PRO A 86 -12.79 9.92 -14.52
C PRO A 86 -13.51 10.73 -13.43
N GLY A 87 -13.05 10.57 -12.19
CA GLY A 87 -13.64 11.24 -11.03
C GLY A 87 -14.97 10.67 -10.53
N ARG A 88 -15.48 9.60 -11.14
CA ARG A 88 -16.64 8.85 -10.65
C ARG A 88 -16.27 7.43 -10.30
N TYR A 89 -16.62 7.01 -9.09
CA TYR A 89 -16.45 5.63 -8.67
C TYR A 89 -17.47 4.70 -9.31
N VAL A 90 -17.00 3.52 -9.72
CA VAL A 90 -17.85 2.36 -9.96
C VAL A 90 -18.14 1.71 -8.62
N LYS A 91 -19.41 1.72 -8.20
CA LYS A 91 -19.80 1.12 -6.93
C LYS A 91 -19.95 -0.39 -7.05
N ILE A 92 -19.29 -1.11 -6.14
CA ILE A 92 -19.38 -2.56 -6.04
C ILE A 92 -19.75 -2.93 -4.60
N ASN A 93 -20.84 -3.69 -4.48
CA ASN A 93 -21.26 -4.27 -3.21
C ASN A 93 -21.13 -5.79 -3.28
N GLY A 94 -20.22 -6.34 -2.49
CA GLY A 94 -19.95 -7.79 -2.39
C GLY A 94 -20.94 -8.57 -1.56
N GLU A 95 -21.84 -7.90 -0.85
CA GLU A 95 -22.78 -8.52 0.06
C GLU A 95 -23.54 -9.69 -0.56
N GLY A 96 -23.59 -10.81 0.17
CA GLY A 96 -24.25 -12.03 -0.29
C GLY A 96 -23.43 -12.89 -1.25
N PHE A 97 -22.16 -12.53 -1.56
CA PHE A 97 -21.22 -13.42 -2.23
C PHE A 97 -20.42 -14.23 -1.19
N ASN A 98 -20.07 -15.45 -1.56
CA ASN A 98 -19.24 -16.33 -0.71
C ASN A 98 -17.74 -16.06 -0.95
N TYR A 99 -17.13 -15.22 -0.12
CA TYR A 99 -15.68 -14.91 -0.17
C TYR A 99 -14.83 -15.91 0.63
N SER A 100 -15.18 -17.22 0.61
CA SER A 100 -14.51 -18.25 1.43
C SER A 100 -13.06 -18.52 1.03
N GLY A 101 -12.67 -18.22 -0.19
CA GLY A 101 -11.36 -18.58 -0.73
C GLY A 101 -11.18 -20.07 -1.00
N ARG A 102 -12.26 -20.84 -0.97
CA ARG A 102 -12.28 -22.25 -1.41
C ARG A 102 -12.37 -22.25 -2.92
N GLN A 103 -11.29 -22.70 -3.56
CA GLN A 103 -11.18 -22.69 -5.03
C GLN A 103 -12.48 -23.17 -5.72
N PRO A 104 -12.96 -22.45 -6.76
CA PRO A 104 -12.36 -21.26 -7.40
C PRO A 104 -12.81 -19.93 -6.81
N LEU A 105 -13.39 -19.90 -5.61
CA LEU A 105 -13.96 -18.69 -5.01
C LEU A 105 -12.86 -17.80 -4.41
N PRO A 106 -12.76 -16.52 -4.79
CA PRO A 106 -11.81 -15.59 -4.18
C PRO A 106 -12.22 -15.17 -2.76
N ARG A 107 -11.27 -14.57 -2.03
CA ARG A 107 -11.50 -13.97 -0.69
C ARG A 107 -11.68 -12.45 -0.75
N ALA A 108 -11.85 -11.89 -1.92
CA ALA A 108 -11.98 -10.45 -2.09
C ALA A 108 -12.88 -10.10 -3.28
N ILE A 109 -13.34 -8.86 -3.32
CA ILE A 109 -14.02 -8.34 -4.50
C ILE A 109 -13.08 -8.40 -5.71
N PHE A 110 -11.82 -7.94 -5.54
CA PHE A 110 -10.76 -8.14 -6.51
C PHE A 110 -9.59 -8.89 -5.87
N GLN A 111 -9.28 -10.07 -6.39
CA GLN A 111 -8.14 -10.87 -5.95
C GLN A 111 -7.13 -11.01 -7.08
N PHE A 112 -5.89 -10.61 -6.82
CA PHE A 112 -4.76 -10.72 -7.74
C PHE A 112 -3.89 -11.91 -7.32
N ASP A 113 -3.89 -12.97 -8.12
CA ASP A 113 -3.04 -14.15 -7.91
C ASP A 113 -1.61 -13.91 -8.46
N PRO A 114 -0.63 -14.76 -8.17
CA PRO A 114 0.77 -14.51 -8.55
C PRO A 114 1.01 -14.20 -10.03
N THR A 115 0.20 -14.79 -10.89
CA THR A 115 0.26 -14.58 -12.35
C THR A 115 -0.31 -13.23 -12.81
N ALA A 116 -1.02 -12.51 -11.94
CA ALA A 116 -1.63 -11.21 -12.23
C ALA A 116 -0.67 -10.01 -12.06
N SER A 117 0.64 -10.25 -12.06
CA SER A 117 1.61 -9.18 -11.84
C SER A 117 1.50 -8.04 -12.88
N GLY A 118 1.72 -6.80 -12.43
CA GLY A 118 1.62 -5.60 -13.26
C GLY A 118 0.21 -5.11 -13.53
N CYS A 119 -0.79 -5.60 -12.79
CA CYS A 119 -2.17 -5.13 -12.93
C CYS A 119 -2.43 -3.82 -12.16
N THR A 120 -3.40 -3.05 -12.67
CA THR A 120 -3.88 -1.81 -12.04
C THR A 120 -5.39 -1.89 -11.81
N LEU A 121 -5.82 -1.46 -10.62
CA LEU A 121 -7.23 -1.24 -10.25
C LEU A 121 -7.42 0.23 -9.89
N ARG A 122 -8.35 0.93 -10.55
CA ARG A 122 -8.59 2.35 -10.26
C ARG A 122 -10.04 2.80 -10.42
N GLY A 123 -10.49 3.68 -9.52
CA GLY A 123 -11.78 4.34 -9.62
C GLY A 123 -12.96 3.50 -9.13
N PHE A 124 -12.78 2.70 -8.08
CA PHE A 124 -13.83 1.84 -7.51
C PHE A 124 -14.19 2.21 -6.08
N ASP A 125 -15.46 2.06 -5.76
CA ASP A 125 -16.03 2.09 -4.43
C ASP A 125 -16.38 0.63 -4.05
N LEU A 126 -15.62 0.05 -3.10
CA LEU A 126 -15.63 -1.38 -2.78
C LEU A 126 -16.14 -1.62 -1.36
N THR A 127 -17.27 -2.31 -1.22
CA THR A 127 -17.87 -2.60 0.08
C THR A 127 -18.54 -3.98 0.14
N GLY A 128 -18.76 -4.50 1.34
CA GLY A 128 -19.60 -5.68 1.58
C GLY A 128 -18.90 -7.02 1.35
N ALA A 129 -17.57 -7.08 1.35
CA ALA A 129 -16.84 -8.33 1.31
C ALA A 129 -16.70 -8.93 2.71
N HIS A 130 -17.48 -9.99 3.00
CA HIS A 130 -17.49 -10.69 4.27
C HIS A 130 -17.39 -12.20 4.10
N ASN A 131 -16.80 -12.88 5.08
CA ASN A 131 -16.83 -14.34 5.16
C ASN A 131 -16.75 -14.84 6.62
N ASN A 132 -17.01 -16.13 6.82
CA ASN A 132 -17.02 -16.74 8.14
C ASN A 132 -15.67 -16.71 8.88
N SER A 133 -14.56 -16.48 8.17
CA SER A 133 -13.23 -16.31 8.76
C SER A 133 -12.89 -14.84 9.01
N SER A 134 -13.85 -13.93 8.83
CA SER A 134 -13.71 -12.49 8.99
C SER A 134 -12.50 -11.90 8.22
N ASN A 135 -12.27 -12.39 6.99
CA ASN A 135 -11.16 -11.93 6.15
C ASN A 135 -11.55 -11.72 4.68
N GLY A 136 -12.84 -11.48 4.41
CA GLY A 136 -13.31 -10.98 3.14
C GLY A 136 -12.77 -9.58 2.89
N ALA A 137 -12.05 -9.37 1.80
CA ALA A 137 -11.38 -8.11 1.54
C ALA A 137 -12.00 -7.32 0.37
N GLY A 138 -11.89 -6.00 0.41
CA GLY A 138 -12.14 -5.20 -0.78
C GLY A 138 -11.17 -5.58 -1.90
N VAL A 139 -9.87 -5.67 -1.55
CA VAL A 139 -8.80 -6.11 -2.46
C VAL A 139 -7.89 -7.11 -1.76
N ARG A 140 -7.50 -8.18 -2.49
CA ARG A 140 -6.49 -9.13 -2.04
C ARG A 140 -5.38 -9.30 -3.08
N ILE A 141 -4.13 -9.24 -2.63
CA ILE A 141 -2.94 -9.43 -3.46
C ILE A 141 -2.21 -10.67 -2.94
N ASN A 142 -2.32 -11.78 -3.66
CA ASN A 142 -1.65 -13.03 -3.31
C ASN A 142 -0.34 -13.13 -4.07
N ALA A 143 0.76 -12.75 -3.44
CA ALA A 143 2.11 -12.87 -3.98
C ALA A 143 2.33 -12.27 -5.39
N ALA A 144 1.41 -11.46 -5.89
CA ALA A 144 1.53 -10.76 -7.17
C ALA A 144 2.44 -9.53 -7.02
N ASN A 145 3.23 -9.24 -8.06
CA ASN A 145 4.16 -8.12 -8.08
C ASN A 145 3.61 -6.94 -8.89
N HIS A 146 4.08 -5.72 -8.61
CA HIS A 146 3.76 -4.52 -9.37
C HIS A 146 2.25 -4.26 -9.47
N ILE A 147 1.51 -4.51 -8.40
CA ILE A 147 0.08 -4.21 -8.32
C ILE A 147 -0.12 -2.76 -7.92
N VAL A 148 -0.95 -2.04 -8.68
CA VAL A 148 -1.32 -0.65 -8.40
C VAL A 148 -2.80 -0.56 -8.06
N ILE A 149 -3.12 -0.09 -6.85
CA ILE A 149 -4.48 0.25 -6.42
C ILE A 149 -4.54 1.76 -6.28
N ARG A 150 -5.31 2.42 -7.11
CA ARG A 150 -5.33 3.89 -7.18
C ARG A 150 -6.74 4.46 -7.19
N ASN A 151 -6.92 5.60 -6.53
CA ASN A 151 -8.18 6.34 -6.55
C ASN A 151 -9.38 5.43 -6.27
N CYS A 152 -9.31 4.65 -5.19
CA CYS A 152 -10.39 3.77 -4.74
C CYS A 152 -10.93 4.21 -3.38
N TYR A 153 -12.22 3.99 -3.17
CA TYR A 153 -12.87 4.09 -1.88
C TYR A 153 -13.17 2.67 -1.38
N ILE A 154 -12.54 2.25 -0.28
CA ILE A 154 -12.59 0.87 0.22
C ILE A 154 -13.06 0.89 1.67
N HIS A 155 -14.28 0.36 1.89
CA HIS A 155 -14.92 0.46 3.21
C HIS A 155 -15.93 -0.67 3.47
N GLY A 156 -16.26 -0.89 4.74
CA GLY A 156 -17.33 -1.83 5.10
C GLY A 156 -17.07 -3.27 4.64
N ASN A 157 -15.80 -3.69 4.61
CA ASN A 157 -15.39 -5.08 4.37
C ASN A 157 -14.82 -5.67 5.66
N ASP A 158 -14.59 -6.99 5.73
CA ASP A 158 -13.81 -7.53 6.86
C ASP A 158 -12.40 -6.96 6.87
N MET A 159 -11.76 -6.87 5.70
CA MET A 159 -10.44 -6.25 5.48
C MET A 159 -10.53 -5.26 4.33
N GLY A 160 -9.86 -4.13 4.43
CA GLY A 160 -9.82 -3.21 3.29
C GLY A 160 -8.96 -3.77 2.16
N ILE A 161 -7.64 -3.75 2.34
CA ILE A 161 -6.68 -4.40 1.45
C ILE A 161 -5.85 -5.40 2.25
N MET A 162 -5.73 -6.62 1.72
CA MET A 162 -4.90 -7.66 2.31
C MET A 162 -3.90 -8.18 1.30
N SER A 163 -2.62 -8.34 1.69
CA SER A 163 -1.61 -8.89 0.81
C SER A 163 -0.66 -9.84 1.52
N ASN A 164 0.04 -10.64 0.71
CA ASN A 164 1.11 -11.52 1.15
C ASN A 164 2.22 -11.61 0.10
N GLY A 165 3.28 -12.30 0.43
CA GLY A 165 4.43 -12.58 -0.42
C GLY A 165 5.64 -12.95 0.41
N GLU A 166 6.71 -13.34 -0.25
CA GLU A 166 7.95 -13.83 0.35
C GLU A 166 9.16 -13.11 -0.25
N LEU A 167 10.02 -12.57 0.59
CA LEU A 167 11.25 -11.91 0.16
C LEU A 167 12.16 -12.86 -0.64
N ALA A 168 12.34 -14.09 -0.16
CA ALA A 168 13.21 -15.07 -0.80
C ALA A 168 12.78 -15.44 -2.23
N ARG A 169 11.49 -15.26 -2.54
CA ARG A 169 10.92 -15.48 -3.87
C ARG A 169 10.66 -14.18 -4.64
N HIS A 170 10.99 -13.04 -4.07
CA HIS A 170 10.67 -11.71 -4.60
C HIS A 170 9.20 -11.54 -5.00
N THR A 171 8.29 -12.09 -4.18
CA THR A 171 6.85 -11.98 -4.40
C THR A 171 6.20 -10.94 -3.48
N GLY A 172 5.04 -10.40 -3.90
CA GLY A 172 4.43 -9.26 -3.22
C GLY A 172 5.33 -8.02 -3.27
N ALA A 173 6.07 -7.85 -4.37
CA ALA A 173 6.99 -6.74 -4.56
C ALA A 173 6.31 -5.57 -5.26
N GLN A 174 6.72 -4.35 -4.90
CA GLN A 174 6.26 -3.09 -5.52
C GLN A 174 4.73 -2.99 -5.57
N GLN A 175 4.09 -3.32 -4.45
CA GLN A 175 2.66 -3.04 -4.27
C GLN A 175 2.49 -1.54 -4.03
N VAL A 176 1.69 -0.87 -4.85
CA VAL A 176 1.45 0.58 -4.76
C VAL A 176 -0.02 0.82 -4.44
N ILE A 177 -0.28 1.53 -3.35
CA ILE A 177 -1.60 1.97 -2.92
C ILE A 177 -1.56 3.49 -2.86
N GLU A 178 -2.26 4.16 -3.78
CA GLU A 178 -2.16 5.61 -3.89
C GLU A 178 -3.50 6.30 -4.13
N ASP A 179 -3.63 7.50 -3.59
CA ASP A 179 -4.80 8.36 -3.75
C ASP A 179 -6.12 7.65 -3.36
N CYS A 180 -6.07 6.76 -2.34
CA CYS A 180 -7.21 5.98 -1.88
C CYS A 180 -7.79 6.52 -0.56
N LEU A 181 -9.11 6.37 -0.39
CA LEU A 181 -9.79 6.46 0.89
C LEU A 181 -10.08 5.04 1.40
N ILE A 182 -9.48 4.65 2.52
CA ILE A 182 -9.62 3.31 3.09
C ILE A 182 -10.09 3.46 4.54
N THR A 183 -11.34 3.13 4.79
CA THR A 183 -11.95 3.47 6.08
C THR A 183 -13.02 2.47 6.50
N LYS A 184 -13.26 2.36 7.82
CA LYS A 184 -14.38 1.59 8.39
C LYS A 184 -14.43 0.14 7.91
N ASN A 185 -13.27 -0.49 7.73
CA ASN A 185 -13.19 -1.93 7.56
C ASN A 185 -12.96 -2.61 8.90
N GLY A 186 -13.38 -3.87 9.00
CA GLY A 186 -13.33 -4.69 10.21
C GLY A 186 -14.69 -5.21 10.62
N THR A 187 -14.68 -6.26 11.45
CA THR A 187 -15.88 -6.81 12.08
C THR A 187 -15.71 -6.87 13.59
N PHE A 188 -16.76 -6.60 14.35
CA PHE A 188 -16.71 -6.63 15.81
C PHE A 188 -16.55 -8.05 16.39
N HIS A 189 -16.74 -9.09 15.58
CA HIS A 189 -16.54 -10.48 15.99
C HIS A 189 -15.09 -10.90 16.10
N GLN A 190 -14.15 -10.12 15.50
CA GLN A 190 -12.72 -10.42 15.46
C GLN A 190 -11.91 -9.18 15.88
N ALA A 191 -12.14 -8.73 17.11
CA ALA A 191 -11.45 -7.57 17.67
C ALA A 191 -9.93 -7.72 17.57
N GLY A 192 -9.25 -6.72 16.98
CA GLY A 192 -7.81 -6.71 16.79
C GLY A 192 -7.30 -7.44 15.55
N TYR A 193 -8.13 -8.22 14.86
CA TYR A 193 -7.70 -8.99 13.67
C TYR A 193 -7.94 -8.28 12.35
N ASN A 194 -9.01 -7.50 12.24
CA ASN A 194 -9.41 -6.87 10.99
C ASN A 194 -8.78 -5.48 10.85
N HIS A 195 -8.26 -5.18 9.69
CA HIS A 195 -7.50 -3.95 9.46
C HIS A 195 -8.00 -3.23 8.19
N ASN A 196 -7.78 -1.91 8.12
CA ASN A 196 -7.95 -1.20 6.86
C ASN A 196 -6.92 -1.67 5.83
N LEU A 197 -5.65 -1.77 6.23
CA LEU A 197 -4.58 -2.36 5.44
C LEU A 197 -3.87 -3.45 6.24
N TYR A 198 -3.70 -4.63 5.64
CA TYR A 198 -2.84 -5.70 6.15
C TYR A 198 -1.91 -6.18 5.04
N LEU A 199 -0.68 -5.71 5.07
CA LEU A 199 0.26 -5.87 3.97
C LEU A 199 1.39 -6.83 4.34
N GLY A 200 1.80 -7.64 3.36
CA GLY A 200 2.94 -8.54 3.45
C GLY A 200 3.68 -8.61 2.11
N GLY A 201 4.76 -9.38 2.07
CA GLY A 201 5.59 -9.57 0.88
C GLY A 201 6.86 -8.74 0.87
N THR A 202 7.44 -8.55 -0.32
CA THR A 202 8.75 -7.90 -0.45
C THR A 202 8.67 -6.39 -0.22
N SER A 203 7.69 -5.68 -0.79
CA SER A 203 7.61 -4.23 -0.59
C SER A 203 6.23 -3.65 -0.88
N ALA A 204 5.87 -2.64 -0.09
CA ALA A 204 4.64 -1.87 -0.23
C ALA A 204 4.93 -0.36 -0.13
N LEU A 205 4.33 0.41 -1.05
CA LEU A 205 4.29 1.86 -1.04
C LEU A 205 2.85 2.33 -0.87
N ILE A 206 2.60 3.11 0.16
CA ILE A 206 1.32 3.75 0.44
C ILE A 206 1.52 5.26 0.34
N ARG A 207 0.80 5.90 -0.58
CA ARG A 207 1.02 7.32 -0.87
C ARG A 207 -0.27 8.09 -1.06
N GLY A 208 -0.36 9.29 -0.47
CA GLY A 208 -1.48 10.21 -0.69
C GLY A 208 -2.83 9.65 -0.27
N CYS A 209 -2.87 8.70 0.65
CA CYS A 209 -4.08 8.04 1.09
C CYS A 209 -4.64 8.69 2.37
N GLU A 210 -5.96 8.64 2.50
CA GLU A 210 -6.60 8.73 3.81
C GLU A 210 -6.92 7.31 4.30
N ILE A 211 -6.41 6.97 5.50
CA ILE A 211 -6.62 5.65 6.11
C ILE A 211 -7.20 5.90 7.50
N SER A 212 -8.47 5.59 7.69
CA SER A 212 -9.16 6.04 8.89
C SER A 212 -10.15 5.03 9.48
N ASP A 213 -10.46 5.21 10.74
CA ASP A 213 -11.59 4.57 11.41
C ASP A 213 -11.66 3.05 11.26
N SER A 214 -10.53 2.34 11.29
CA SER A 214 -10.57 0.87 11.37
C SER A 214 -11.43 0.47 12.58
N LEU A 215 -12.42 -0.40 12.36
CA LEU A 215 -13.46 -0.67 13.37
C LEU A 215 -12.94 -1.47 14.57
N THR A 216 -11.98 -2.36 14.36
CA THR A 216 -11.49 -3.28 15.40
C THR A 216 -9.98 -3.47 15.42
N GLY A 217 -9.31 -3.30 14.28
CA GLY A 217 -7.88 -3.50 14.14
C GLY A 217 -7.12 -2.20 13.95
N HIS A 218 -6.00 -2.30 13.25
CA HIS A 218 -5.12 -1.18 12.92
C HIS A 218 -5.55 -0.49 11.63
N ASN A 219 -5.20 0.77 11.48
CA ASN A 219 -5.34 1.43 10.18
C ASN A 219 -4.36 0.83 9.15
N LEU A 220 -3.10 0.70 9.53
CA LEU A 220 -2.11 -0.02 8.72
C LEU A 220 -1.37 -1.03 9.58
N LYS A 221 -1.48 -2.31 9.24
CA LYS A 221 -0.59 -3.37 9.69
C LYS A 221 0.28 -3.82 8.53
N SER A 222 1.59 -3.85 8.73
CA SER A 222 2.52 -4.32 7.71
C SER A 222 3.50 -5.35 8.25
N ARG A 223 3.65 -6.42 7.48
CA ARG A 223 4.65 -7.50 7.62
C ARG A 223 5.55 -7.58 6.38
N ALA A 224 5.45 -6.57 5.50
CA ALA A 224 6.31 -6.50 4.33
C ALA A 224 7.75 -6.23 4.73
N HIS A 225 8.71 -6.83 3.99
CA HIS A 225 10.13 -6.58 4.22
C HIS A 225 10.46 -5.09 4.14
N ILE A 226 9.90 -4.38 3.17
CA ILE A 226 10.02 -2.92 3.05
C ILE A 226 8.62 -2.29 3.06
N THR A 227 8.42 -1.30 3.93
CA THR A 227 7.19 -0.52 3.98
C THR A 227 7.49 0.96 3.84
N TRP A 228 6.86 1.62 2.83
CA TRP A 228 6.98 3.05 2.63
C TRP A 228 5.61 3.72 2.71
N VAL A 229 5.45 4.67 3.62
CA VAL A 229 4.21 5.45 3.81
C VAL A 229 4.55 6.91 3.63
N GLU A 230 3.97 7.56 2.65
CA GLU A 230 4.26 8.96 2.39
C GLU A 230 3.02 9.80 2.12
N TYR A 231 3.00 11.00 2.67
CA TYR A 231 1.96 12.00 2.45
C TYR A 231 0.54 11.47 2.70
N CYS A 232 0.37 10.64 3.74
CA CYS A 232 -0.91 10.07 4.12
C CYS A 232 -1.52 10.81 5.31
N TYR A 233 -2.86 10.82 5.37
CA TYR A 233 -3.62 11.17 6.57
C TYR A 233 -4.14 9.89 7.22
N ILE A 234 -3.65 9.59 8.43
CA ILE A 234 -3.93 8.31 9.10
C ILE A 234 -4.53 8.62 10.47
N HIS A 235 -5.77 8.19 10.72
CA HIS A 235 -6.42 8.58 11.96
C HIS A 235 -7.56 7.67 12.39
N GLY A 236 -7.95 7.76 13.65
CA GLY A 236 -9.21 7.24 14.14
C GLY A 236 -9.29 5.73 14.33
N SER A 237 -8.19 4.99 14.24
CA SER A 237 -8.18 3.53 14.42
C SER A 237 -8.71 3.10 15.78
N ALA A 238 -9.42 1.97 15.83
CA ALA A 238 -9.77 1.31 17.08
C ALA A 238 -8.56 0.66 17.78
N ASN A 239 -7.44 0.53 17.09
CA ASN A 239 -6.18 0.01 17.59
C ASN A 239 -5.04 0.97 17.21
N ARG A 240 -3.80 0.53 16.95
CA ARG A 240 -2.71 1.41 16.51
C ARG A 240 -2.99 2.03 15.14
N GLU A 241 -2.45 3.19 14.90
CA GLU A 241 -2.51 3.81 13.57
C GLU A 241 -1.57 3.06 12.61
N LEU A 242 -0.35 2.76 13.08
CA LEU A 242 0.64 1.95 12.36
C LEU A 242 1.12 0.79 13.24
N ASP A 243 1.08 -0.43 12.71
CA ASP A 243 1.57 -1.65 13.35
C ASP A 243 2.52 -2.37 12.37
N LEU A 244 3.79 -2.01 12.42
CA LEU A 244 4.84 -2.47 11.51
C LEU A 244 5.63 -3.58 12.21
N VAL A 245 5.28 -4.83 11.89
CA VAL A 245 5.61 -5.96 12.78
C VAL A 245 6.27 -7.12 12.06
N ASP A 246 6.70 -8.06 12.88
CA ASP A 246 7.51 -9.18 12.48
C ASP A 246 6.80 -10.17 11.55
N ASP A 247 7.60 -10.71 10.61
CA ASP A 247 7.28 -11.84 9.77
C ASP A 247 8.56 -12.64 9.46
N ARG A 248 8.48 -13.95 9.66
CA ARG A 248 9.64 -14.83 9.43
C ARG A 248 9.98 -14.90 7.94
N GLY A 249 11.23 -14.68 7.59
CA GLY A 249 11.71 -14.68 6.22
C GLY A 249 11.52 -13.34 5.48
N ASN A 250 10.78 -12.41 6.06
CA ASN A 250 10.62 -11.07 5.56
C ASN A 250 11.29 -10.05 6.48
N THR A 251 10.71 -9.75 7.64
CA THR A 251 11.16 -8.63 8.48
C THR A 251 12.29 -9.02 9.45
N ASP A 252 12.59 -10.28 9.62
CA ASP A 252 13.79 -10.78 10.33
C ASP A 252 15.06 -10.75 9.44
N GLN A 253 14.91 -10.42 8.17
CA GLN A 253 16.02 -10.29 7.22
C GLN A 253 16.65 -8.89 7.28
N PRO A 254 17.94 -8.75 6.92
CA PRO A 254 18.63 -7.45 6.86
C PRO A 254 17.91 -6.44 5.98
N HIS A 255 17.96 -5.16 6.36
CA HIS A 255 17.33 -4.05 5.63
C HIS A 255 15.79 -4.09 5.57
N SER A 256 15.18 -4.72 6.57
CA SER A 256 13.72 -4.68 6.73
C SER A 256 13.28 -3.32 7.29
N ASP A 257 13.31 -2.31 6.44
CA ASP A 257 13.11 -0.93 6.86
C ASP A 257 11.67 -0.44 6.60
N ALA A 258 11.23 0.49 7.43
CA ALA A 258 10.00 1.22 7.21
C ALA A 258 10.28 2.73 7.18
N VAL A 259 9.69 3.44 6.21
CA VAL A 259 9.75 4.90 6.12
C VAL A 259 8.35 5.46 6.23
N VAL A 260 8.17 6.42 7.13
CA VAL A 260 6.95 7.22 7.26
C VAL A 260 7.34 8.67 7.05
N LEU A 261 6.88 9.26 5.97
CA LEU A 261 7.35 10.55 5.47
C LEU A 261 6.19 11.52 5.23
N GLY A 262 6.25 12.69 5.83
CA GLY A 262 5.30 13.77 5.55
C GLY A 262 3.84 13.46 5.88
N CYS A 263 3.60 12.51 6.76
CA CYS A 263 2.25 12.07 7.14
C CYS A 263 1.69 12.89 8.31
N VAL A 264 0.36 12.98 8.35
CA VAL A 264 -0.37 13.41 9.55
C VAL A 264 -1.01 12.19 10.18
N ILE A 265 -0.67 11.90 11.44
CA ILE A 265 -1.11 10.71 12.16
C ILE A 265 -1.77 11.13 13.46
N ILE A 266 -3.06 10.85 13.60
CA ILE A 266 -3.84 11.31 14.76
C ILE A 266 -4.52 10.13 15.44
N LYS A 267 -4.16 9.91 16.70
CA LYS A 267 -4.79 8.92 17.56
C LYS A 267 -6.10 9.46 18.15
N LYS A 268 -7.20 8.74 17.98
CA LYS A 268 -8.48 9.17 18.57
C LYS A 268 -8.54 8.89 20.08
N LYS A 269 -9.38 9.66 20.78
CA LYS A 269 -9.74 9.43 22.19
C LYS A 269 -10.68 8.21 22.31
N ASN A 270 -10.69 7.59 23.49
CA ASN A 270 -11.67 6.55 23.89
C ASN A 270 -11.72 5.34 22.94
N MET A 271 -10.57 4.92 22.44
CA MET A 271 -10.46 3.70 21.62
C MET A 271 -10.34 2.45 22.52
N SER A 272 -10.71 1.30 21.99
CA SER A 272 -10.77 0.04 22.73
C SER A 272 -9.47 -0.76 22.75
N GLY A 273 -8.61 -0.59 21.73
CA GLY A 273 -7.37 -1.35 21.59
C GLY A 273 -6.13 -0.67 22.16
N ASN A 274 -4.98 -0.96 21.56
CA ASN A 274 -3.68 -0.41 21.97
C ASN A 274 -3.62 1.11 21.79
N ARG A 275 -3.06 1.79 22.78
CA ARG A 275 -3.02 3.25 22.84
C ARG A 275 -1.81 3.88 22.16
N GLU A 276 -0.77 3.10 21.88
CA GLU A 276 0.38 3.57 21.11
C GLU A 276 -0.07 3.97 19.70
N VAL A 277 0.58 4.96 19.12
CA VAL A 277 0.29 5.41 17.76
C VAL A 277 0.96 4.48 16.77
N ILE A 278 2.24 4.20 16.99
CA ILE A 278 3.09 3.41 16.11
C ILE A 278 3.76 2.29 16.92
N ASN A 279 3.66 1.05 16.45
CA ASN A 279 4.50 -0.06 16.89
C ASN A 279 5.46 -0.47 15.78
N PHE A 280 6.73 -0.69 16.14
CA PHE A 280 7.74 -1.23 15.24
C PHE A 280 8.50 -2.35 15.95
N GLY A 281 8.33 -3.58 15.46
CA GLY A 281 9.01 -4.72 16.05
C GLY A 281 8.20 -6.02 16.05
N ARG A 282 7.69 -6.46 17.20
CA ARG A 282 7.06 -7.77 17.38
C ARG A 282 5.55 -7.69 17.55
N ASP A 283 4.90 -8.68 16.95
CA ASP A 283 3.52 -9.08 17.18
C ASP A 283 3.40 -10.63 17.19
N GLY A 284 4.48 -11.30 16.93
CA GLY A 284 4.61 -12.74 16.88
C GLY A 284 5.91 -13.24 17.49
N ALA A 285 6.42 -14.37 16.98
CA ALA A 285 7.60 -15.04 17.48
C ALA A 285 8.90 -14.71 16.72
N ALA A 286 8.81 -14.02 15.57
CA ALA A 286 9.98 -13.65 14.79
C ALA A 286 10.63 -12.35 15.31
N ASN A 287 11.78 -11.98 14.75
CA ASN A 287 12.43 -10.71 15.01
C ASN A 287 12.10 -9.70 13.92
N HIS A 288 12.27 -8.42 14.26
CA HIS A 288 12.31 -7.33 13.29
C HIS A 288 13.67 -6.65 13.39
N THR A 289 14.43 -6.64 12.30
CA THR A 289 15.83 -6.19 12.33
C THR A 289 16.05 -4.82 11.69
N GLY A 290 15.00 -4.23 11.15
CA GLY A 290 15.06 -3.01 10.38
C GLY A 290 15.07 -1.71 11.18
N THR A 291 15.00 -0.63 10.44
CA THR A 291 14.92 0.73 10.98
C THR A 291 13.59 1.38 10.59
N LEU A 292 12.90 1.94 11.57
CA LEU A 292 11.79 2.86 11.34
C LEU A 292 12.35 4.28 11.16
N TYR A 293 12.09 4.85 10.00
CA TYR A 293 12.39 6.26 9.72
C TYR A 293 11.12 7.07 9.81
N LEU A 294 11.03 7.99 10.77
CA LEU A 294 9.97 8.98 10.90
C LEU A 294 10.51 10.33 10.48
N VAL A 295 10.03 10.86 9.36
CA VAL A 295 10.59 12.07 8.74
C VAL A 295 9.47 13.04 8.37
N HIS A 296 9.56 14.27 8.84
CA HIS A 296 8.59 15.34 8.55
C HIS A 296 7.12 15.00 8.85
N ASN A 297 6.85 14.17 9.84
CA ASN A 297 5.47 13.81 10.21
C ASN A 297 4.91 14.75 11.28
N THR A 298 3.58 14.86 11.32
CA THR A 298 2.84 15.39 12.46
C THR A 298 2.11 14.24 13.13
N ILE A 299 2.48 13.93 14.39
CA ILE A 299 1.93 12.83 15.18
C ILE A 299 1.22 13.43 16.40
N VAL A 300 -0.06 13.11 16.59
CA VAL A 300 -0.88 13.61 17.70
C VAL A 300 -1.47 12.45 18.47
N THR A 301 -1.34 12.47 19.80
CA THR A 301 -1.94 11.48 20.69
C THR A 301 -2.48 12.12 21.96
N PRO A 302 -3.65 11.67 22.43
CA PRO A 302 -4.22 12.12 23.71
C PRO A 302 -3.74 11.27 24.90
N TYR A 303 -2.95 10.22 24.67
CA TYR A 303 -2.61 9.25 25.71
C TYR A 303 -1.24 9.51 26.33
N TYR A 304 -1.11 9.16 27.62
CA TYR A 304 0.16 9.23 28.35
C TYR A 304 1.12 8.06 28.01
N THR A 305 0.62 6.98 27.40
CA THR A 305 1.42 5.82 26.93
C THR A 305 2.38 6.21 25.83
N GLY A 306 3.36 5.36 25.54
CA GLY A 306 4.31 5.59 24.46
C GLY A 306 3.65 5.96 23.14
N ALA A 307 3.98 7.10 22.57
CA ALA A 307 3.51 7.43 21.24
C ALA A 307 4.09 6.43 20.22
N ILE A 308 5.32 5.99 20.46
CA ILE A 308 6.04 5.03 19.65
C ILE A 308 6.46 3.85 20.53
N LEU A 309 6.23 2.64 20.07
CA LEU A 309 6.66 1.40 20.69
C LEU A 309 7.73 0.72 19.83
N LEU A 310 8.92 0.50 20.37
CA LEU A 310 9.91 -0.42 19.83
C LEU A 310 9.81 -1.74 20.57
N SER A 311 9.53 -2.83 19.86
CA SER A 311 9.17 -4.11 20.48
C SER A 311 10.01 -5.30 20.02
N ALA A 312 11.21 -5.08 19.46
CA ALA A 312 12.13 -6.14 19.07
C ALA A 312 13.60 -5.76 19.32
N PRO A 313 14.49 -6.71 19.65
CA PRO A 313 15.89 -6.43 19.95
C PRO A 313 16.64 -5.76 18.80
N GLY A 314 16.30 -6.11 17.56
CA GLY A 314 16.92 -5.57 16.34
C GLY A 314 16.29 -4.28 15.83
N ALA A 315 15.14 -3.88 16.37
CA ALA A 315 14.42 -2.67 15.93
C ALA A 315 15.23 -1.39 16.21
N LYS A 316 15.27 -0.50 15.23
CA LYS A 316 15.94 0.80 15.29
C LYS A 316 14.96 1.90 14.95
N LEU A 317 15.20 3.10 15.45
CA LEU A 317 14.37 4.27 15.17
C LEU A 317 15.22 5.47 14.83
N VAL A 318 14.85 6.16 13.76
CA VAL A 318 15.40 7.46 13.34
C VAL A 318 14.26 8.45 13.19
N MET A 319 14.28 9.52 13.98
CA MET A 319 13.25 10.57 13.97
C MET A 319 13.87 11.90 13.55
N VAL A 320 13.42 12.47 12.42
CA VAL A 320 13.98 13.73 11.90
C VAL A 320 12.86 14.68 11.51
N ASP A 321 12.94 15.90 12.05
CA ASP A 321 12.05 17.01 11.71
C ASP A 321 10.54 16.69 11.85
N ASN A 322 10.18 15.86 12.84
CA ASN A 322 8.78 15.59 13.12
C ASN A 322 8.19 16.59 14.12
N LYS A 323 6.88 16.78 14.07
CA LYS A 323 6.09 17.44 15.10
C LYS A 323 5.31 16.38 15.88
N ILE A 324 5.68 16.15 17.15
CA ILE A 324 5.06 15.13 18.01
C ILE A 324 4.33 15.80 19.15
N ILE A 325 3.01 15.76 19.12
CA ILE A 325 2.11 16.46 20.03
C ILE A 325 1.46 15.45 20.98
N ASN A 326 1.50 15.76 22.27
CA ASN A 326 0.71 15.05 23.27
C ASN A 326 -0.26 16.03 23.93
N GLU A 327 -1.52 15.62 24.04
CA GLU A 327 -2.58 16.41 24.65
C GLU A 327 -2.67 16.20 26.18
N SER A 328 -1.90 15.28 26.77
CA SER A 328 -1.80 15.06 28.21
C SER A 328 -0.69 15.93 28.84
N HIS A 329 -0.71 16.07 30.17
CA HIS A 329 0.30 16.85 30.87
C HIS A 329 1.63 16.13 31.07
N GLN A 330 1.58 14.80 31.16
CA GLN A 330 2.77 13.92 31.23
C GLN A 330 2.58 12.76 30.28
N ALA A 331 3.62 12.38 29.56
CA ALA A 331 3.54 11.33 28.58
C ALA A 331 4.87 10.62 28.36
N VAL A 332 4.79 9.40 27.88
CA VAL A 332 5.92 8.62 27.39
C VAL A 332 6.02 8.79 25.89
N LEU A 333 7.15 9.26 25.38
CA LEU A 333 7.37 9.38 23.95
C LEU A 333 7.62 8.00 23.32
N LEU A 334 8.43 7.20 23.99
CA LEU A 334 8.96 5.96 23.44
C LEU A 334 9.03 4.87 24.51
N ASP A 335 8.39 3.75 24.23
CA ASP A 335 8.52 2.51 24.98
C ASP A 335 9.46 1.55 24.25
N CYS A 336 10.38 0.95 25.00
CA CYS A 336 11.28 -0.11 24.51
C CYS A 336 11.02 -1.38 25.30
N ILE A 337 10.45 -2.39 24.63
CA ILE A 337 10.11 -3.69 25.24
C ILE A 337 10.71 -4.85 24.45
N ASN A 338 10.61 -6.06 24.97
CA ASN A 338 11.07 -7.30 24.29
C ASN A 338 12.53 -7.23 23.81
N GLY A 339 13.40 -6.57 24.58
CA GLY A 339 14.84 -6.44 24.24
C GLY A 339 15.17 -5.27 23.31
N ALA A 340 14.22 -4.45 22.90
CA ALA A 340 14.50 -3.19 22.23
C ALA A 340 15.30 -2.24 23.13
N ARG A 341 16.16 -1.42 22.53
CA ARG A 341 17.11 -0.61 23.32
C ARG A 341 17.02 0.86 22.92
N MET A 342 17.04 1.74 23.93
CA MET A 342 17.09 3.20 23.73
C MET A 342 18.38 3.65 22.99
N SER A 343 19.46 2.85 23.03
CA SER A 343 20.68 3.11 22.24
C SER A 343 20.48 2.98 20.72
N HIS A 344 19.43 2.31 20.30
CA HIS A 344 19.06 2.17 18.88
C HIS A 344 18.20 3.33 18.37
N VAL A 345 17.95 4.33 19.20
CA VAL A 345 17.11 5.49 18.85
C VAL A 345 17.99 6.69 18.56
N LYS A 346 17.79 7.28 17.39
CA LYS A 346 18.43 8.54 16.96
C LYS A 346 17.35 9.55 16.59
N GLY A 347 17.64 10.82 16.82
CA GLY A 347 16.70 11.89 16.45
C GLY A 347 17.37 13.25 16.44
N ALA A 348 16.88 14.12 15.57
CA ALA A 348 17.31 15.51 15.47
C ALA A 348 16.21 16.36 14.83
N GLY A 349 16.19 17.65 15.18
CA GLY A 349 15.31 18.62 14.52
C GLY A 349 13.82 18.48 14.85
N ASN A 350 13.44 17.58 15.77
CA ASN A 350 12.03 17.36 16.07
C ASN A 350 11.48 18.46 16.98
N TRP A 351 10.24 18.88 16.73
CA TRP A 351 9.45 19.59 17.72
C TRP A 351 8.63 18.58 18.53
N ILE A 352 8.90 18.46 19.80
CA ILE A 352 8.30 17.46 20.67
C ILE A 352 7.63 18.18 21.85
N SER A 353 6.37 17.87 22.11
CA SER A 353 5.59 18.46 23.20
C SER A 353 6.33 18.38 24.53
N PRO A 354 6.31 19.44 25.34
CA PRO A 354 6.93 19.45 26.68
C PRO A 354 6.45 18.31 27.60
N ALA A 355 5.27 17.76 27.37
CA ALA A 355 4.73 16.62 28.09
C ALA A 355 5.67 15.40 28.11
N TYR A 356 6.57 15.28 27.14
CA TYR A 356 7.54 14.19 27.04
C TYR A 356 8.86 14.41 27.80
N GLY A 357 8.97 15.47 28.58
CA GLY A 357 10.07 15.72 29.49
C GLY A 357 11.46 15.74 28.85
N MET A 358 12.42 15.02 29.42
CA MET A 358 13.81 15.00 28.93
C MET A 358 13.98 14.50 27.49
N LEU A 359 13.12 13.61 27.01
CA LEU A 359 13.21 13.11 25.65
C LEU A 359 12.88 14.19 24.61
N ALA A 360 12.04 15.16 24.96
CA ALA A 360 11.80 16.33 24.12
C ALA A 360 13.08 17.15 23.88
N ARG A 361 13.95 17.25 24.89
CA ARG A 361 15.26 17.91 24.76
C ARG A 361 16.27 17.06 24.00
N ARG A 362 16.28 15.75 24.23
CA ARG A 362 17.25 14.82 23.63
C ARG A 362 17.10 14.71 22.11
N PHE A 363 15.88 14.63 21.61
CA PHE A 363 15.56 14.41 20.19
C PHE A 363 15.02 15.65 19.48
N GLY A 364 14.80 16.72 20.23
CA GLY A 364 14.38 18.01 19.71
C GLY A 364 15.53 18.81 19.12
N GLY A 365 15.23 20.00 18.60
CA GLY A 365 16.22 20.96 18.14
C GLY A 365 15.81 21.72 16.88
N LYS A 366 16.79 22.38 16.29
CA LYS A 366 16.61 23.05 14.99
C LYS A 366 16.41 22.01 13.89
N MET A 367 15.61 22.34 12.93
CA MET A 367 15.35 21.48 11.77
C MET A 367 16.64 21.11 11.03
N VAL A 368 16.69 19.88 10.59
CA VAL A 368 17.82 19.34 9.82
C VAL A 368 17.56 19.59 8.34
N PRO A 369 18.56 20.09 7.58
CA PRO A 369 18.39 20.27 6.15
C PRO A 369 17.97 18.96 5.46
N TRP A 370 16.90 19.00 4.69
CA TRP A 370 16.33 17.84 3.99
C TRP A 370 17.39 17.03 3.22
N ARG A 371 18.32 17.73 2.57
CA ARG A 371 19.40 17.10 1.78
C ARG A 371 20.36 16.25 2.61
N SER A 372 20.43 16.48 3.92
CA SER A 372 21.29 15.70 4.84
C SER A 372 20.66 14.41 5.34
N ILE A 373 19.36 14.23 5.12
CA ILE A 373 18.63 13.02 5.54
C ILE A 373 18.92 11.90 4.55
N LYS A 374 19.59 10.85 5.03
CA LYS A 374 19.86 9.65 4.23
C LYS A 374 18.72 8.64 4.46
N LEU A 375 17.89 8.46 3.45
CA LEU A 375 16.87 7.41 3.42
C LEU A 375 17.43 6.17 2.71
N PRO A 376 16.93 4.95 3.04
CA PRO A 376 17.46 3.70 2.48
C PRO A 376 17.21 3.54 0.97
N TRP A 377 16.34 4.35 0.38
CA TRP A 377 15.98 4.26 -1.05
C TRP A 377 16.14 5.57 -1.79
N ASN A 378 16.28 5.47 -3.11
CA ASN A 378 16.42 6.62 -3.98
C ASN A 378 15.19 7.53 -3.94
N ARG A 379 15.44 8.84 -3.92
CA ARG A 379 14.49 9.94 -3.77
C ARG A 379 13.44 10.09 -4.88
N MET A 380 13.27 9.13 -5.77
CA MET A 380 12.37 9.27 -6.92
C MET A 380 10.88 9.40 -6.54
N ALA A 381 10.51 9.04 -5.32
CA ALA A 381 9.13 9.14 -4.84
C ALA A 381 8.71 10.54 -4.38
N LEU A 382 9.66 11.49 -4.22
CA LEU A 382 9.42 12.79 -3.56
C LEU A 382 8.83 13.87 -4.47
N HIS A 383 8.46 13.57 -5.69
CA HIS A 383 8.24 14.61 -6.69
C HIS A 383 6.82 15.06 -6.94
N ARG A 384 5.83 14.75 -6.18
CA ARG A 384 4.52 15.46 -6.24
C ARG A 384 3.64 15.03 -5.09
N GLN A 385 3.15 16.02 -4.34
CA GLN A 385 2.06 15.81 -3.39
C GLN A 385 0.79 15.45 -4.10
N PRO A 386 0.17 14.31 -3.81
CA PRO A 386 -1.20 14.10 -4.18
C PRO A 386 -2.08 15.08 -3.36
N LEU A 387 -2.94 15.82 -4.04
CA LEU A 387 -4.06 16.47 -3.39
C LEU A 387 -5.06 15.37 -3.04
N LEU A 388 -5.26 15.10 -1.76
CA LEU A 388 -6.35 14.24 -1.30
C LEU A 388 -7.67 14.95 -1.61
N ARG A 389 -8.26 14.63 -2.75
CA ARG A 389 -9.58 15.11 -3.14
C ARG A 389 -10.56 13.96 -3.04
N PHE A 390 -11.21 13.83 -1.90
CA PHE A 390 -12.36 12.95 -1.78
C PHE A 390 -13.64 13.78 -1.86
N ALA A 391 -14.52 13.43 -2.79
CA ALA A 391 -15.83 14.03 -2.90
C ALA A 391 -16.60 13.75 -1.59
N GLY A 392 -16.97 14.80 -0.86
CA GLY A 392 -17.76 14.74 0.36
C GLY A 392 -17.01 14.95 1.67
N ILE A 393 -15.68 14.95 1.66
CA ILE A 393 -14.88 15.36 2.83
C ILE A 393 -14.48 16.81 2.63
N GLY A 394 -15.12 17.73 3.38
CA GLY A 394 -14.93 19.18 3.26
C GLY A 394 -13.56 19.71 3.69
N HIS A 395 -12.57 18.85 3.83
CA HIS A 395 -11.24 19.19 4.27
C HIS A 395 -10.23 18.76 3.21
N LEU A 396 -9.78 19.74 2.43
CA LEU A 396 -8.57 19.60 1.61
C LEU A 396 -7.36 19.65 2.54
N ILE A 397 -6.84 18.49 2.92
CA ILE A 397 -5.53 18.43 3.55
C ILE A 397 -4.52 18.59 2.42
N ARG A 398 -3.92 19.77 2.34
CA ARG A 398 -2.80 20.02 1.44
C ARG A 398 -1.53 19.63 2.18
N TYR A 399 -0.92 18.55 1.75
CA TYR A 399 0.46 18.28 2.13
C TYR A 399 1.33 19.12 1.19
N GLN A 400 2.28 19.86 1.75
CA GLN A 400 3.29 20.53 0.93
C GLN A 400 4.56 19.70 0.99
N ASP A 401 5.20 19.44 -0.16
CA ASP A 401 6.54 18.87 -0.14
C ASP A 401 7.34 19.61 0.91
N PRO A 402 7.95 18.91 1.88
CA PRO A 402 8.78 19.58 2.83
C PRO A 402 9.87 20.27 2.06
N ALA A 403 9.71 21.57 1.82
CA ALA A 403 10.79 22.39 1.29
C ALA A 403 11.99 22.19 2.21
N PRO A 404 13.23 22.21 1.69
CA PRO A 404 14.42 22.12 2.53
C PRO A 404 14.31 23.14 3.66
N GLY A 405 14.23 22.66 4.90
CA GLY A 405 14.03 23.51 6.09
C GLY A 405 12.59 23.85 6.45
N ALA A 406 11.59 23.37 5.71
CA ALA A 406 10.19 23.49 6.13
C ALA A 406 9.89 22.52 7.28
N GLY A 407 9.19 23.00 8.32
CA GLY A 407 8.78 22.20 9.46
C GLY A 407 7.69 21.19 9.13
N PRO A 408 7.38 20.30 10.09
CA PRO A 408 6.29 19.37 9.94
C PRO A 408 4.99 20.13 9.65
N LEU A 409 4.12 19.48 8.88
CA LEU A 409 2.84 20.05 8.48
C LEU A 409 2.08 20.58 9.70
N ARG A 410 1.56 21.80 9.59
CA ARG A 410 0.64 22.33 10.59
C ARG A 410 -0.74 21.71 10.35
N LEU A 411 -1.34 21.20 11.40
CA LEU A 411 -2.75 20.85 11.37
C LEU A 411 -3.56 22.13 11.08
N PRO A 412 -4.63 22.02 10.29
CA PRO A 412 -5.54 23.14 10.06
C PRO A 412 -6.16 23.65 11.36
#